data_ed45c0e5a9401bf03ccb2c5c54135650
#
_entry.id   ed45c0e5a9401bf03ccb2c5c54135650
#
_cell.length_a   1.000
_cell.length_b   1.000
_cell.length_c   1.000
_cell.angle_alpha   90.00
_cell.angle_beta   90.00
_cell.angle_gamma   90.00
#
_symmetry.space_group_name_H-M   'P 1'
#
loop_
_entity.id
_entity.type
_entity.pdbx_description
1 polymer ?
#
loop_
_entity_poly.entity_id
_entity_poly.type
_entity_poly.pdbx_seq_one_letter_code
_entity_poly.pdbx_strand_id
1 'polypeptide(L)'
;MKIVVMSGGLSPERNVSLSSGSMICQALRERGHRVALVDLFFGMEGRGVSHPEELFDAPIPEQFKTVSPQAPDLAEVKRSRQDQSASQFGPGVLELCAMADCVFLAMHGTCGEDGRVQATFDMLGIPYTGAGYLSSALALDKDMTKQLVAGRPGVTTPRWETVDCAAEDLDAILTRTALPVVVKPLASGSSIGVYIANTQEELRSALEHSRAIGGRTVLEQFVKGREFSIAVLEGEALPSIEIIPKAGFYDYANKYQAGATEEVCPADIPAQWEQRMATSAKEVFRTLGLSVYSRADYIITPDGTPYFLEINTLPGMTPTSLVPQEAAAVGIGYGELCERIIHASLEARKKGE
;
A
#
# COMPACT_ATOMS: atom_id res chain seq x y z
N MET A 1 16.08 15.15 14.06
CA MET A 1 14.83 14.65 14.66
C MET A 1 15.04 13.26 15.23
N LYS A 2 14.25 12.87 16.25
CA LYS A 2 14.03 11.46 16.63
C LYS A 2 12.91 10.88 15.78
N ILE A 3 13.18 9.86 14.99
CA ILE A 3 12.20 9.25 14.09
C ILE A 3 12.09 7.76 14.39
N VAL A 4 10.89 7.25 14.51
CA VAL A 4 10.64 5.81 14.54
C VAL A 4 10.18 5.37 13.15
N VAL A 5 10.86 4.42 12.54
CA VAL A 5 10.39 3.74 11.33
C VAL A 5 9.69 2.47 11.79
N MET A 6 8.38 2.43 11.60
CA MET A 6 7.54 1.28 11.94
C MET A 6 7.30 0.42 10.71
N SER A 7 7.59 -0.87 10.81
CA SER A 7 7.50 -1.83 9.72
C SER A 7 6.95 -3.18 10.19
N GLY A 8 6.88 -4.17 9.33
CA GLY A 8 6.43 -5.53 9.67
C GLY A 8 4.93 -5.63 9.89
N GLY A 9 4.51 -6.04 11.08
CA GLY A 9 3.10 -6.30 11.40
C GLY A 9 2.62 -7.68 10.92
N LEU A 10 1.32 -7.95 11.00
CA LEU A 10 0.67 -9.19 10.53
C LEU A 10 -0.05 -8.95 9.20
N SER A 11 0.71 -8.83 8.13
CA SER A 11 0.23 -8.65 6.76
C SER A 11 0.97 -9.60 5.83
N PRO A 12 0.35 -10.09 4.75
CA PRO A 12 1.05 -10.86 3.72
C PRO A 12 2.25 -10.11 3.11
N GLU A 13 2.26 -8.78 3.21
CA GLU A 13 3.32 -7.90 2.72
C GLU A 13 4.40 -7.60 3.78
N ARG A 14 4.39 -8.32 4.91
CA ARG A 14 5.33 -8.13 6.03
C ARG A 14 6.80 -8.05 5.62
N ASN A 15 7.26 -8.96 4.76
CA ASN A 15 8.67 -9.02 4.35
C ASN A 15 9.08 -7.78 3.51
N VAL A 16 8.17 -7.31 2.67
CA VAL A 16 8.36 -6.07 1.89
C VAL A 16 8.42 -4.86 2.81
N SER A 17 7.53 -4.81 3.80
CA SER A 17 7.50 -3.77 4.82
C SER A 17 8.79 -3.70 5.63
N LEU A 18 9.33 -4.83 6.07
CA LEU A 18 10.61 -4.89 6.81
C LEU A 18 11.77 -4.37 5.95
N SER A 19 11.82 -4.75 4.68
CA SER A 19 12.83 -4.27 3.74
C SER A 19 12.70 -2.77 3.48
N SER A 20 11.50 -2.28 3.16
CA SER A 20 11.24 -0.85 3.01
C SER A 20 11.65 -0.06 4.25
N GLY A 21 11.23 -0.53 5.44
CA GLY A 21 11.58 0.09 6.71
C GLY A 21 13.07 0.16 6.97
N SER A 22 13.83 -0.90 6.62
CA SER A 22 15.27 -0.93 6.77
C SER A 22 15.97 0.11 5.90
N MET A 23 15.54 0.26 4.65
CA MET A 23 16.10 1.23 3.69
C MET A 23 15.74 2.68 4.07
N ILE A 24 14.49 2.93 4.50
CA ILE A 24 14.06 4.24 5.02
C ILE A 24 14.89 4.61 6.26
N CYS A 25 15.04 3.68 7.21
CA CYS A 25 15.82 3.90 8.43
C CYS A 25 17.27 4.27 8.09
N GLN A 26 17.90 3.55 7.17
CA GLN A 26 19.27 3.83 6.72
C GLN A 26 19.34 5.22 6.07
N ALA A 27 18.47 5.52 5.11
CA ALA A 27 18.48 6.79 4.38
C ALA A 27 18.29 7.99 5.33
N LEU A 28 17.38 7.90 6.30
CA LEU A 28 17.16 8.96 7.28
C LEU A 28 18.34 9.11 8.26
N ARG A 29 19.03 8.02 8.63
CA ARG A 29 20.28 8.08 9.41
C ARG A 29 21.41 8.78 8.64
N GLU A 30 21.57 8.47 7.35
CA GLU A 30 22.55 9.13 6.46
C GLU A 30 22.29 10.65 6.33
N ARG A 31 21.06 11.08 6.51
CA ARG A 31 20.66 12.49 6.55
C ARG A 31 20.77 13.14 7.94
N GLY A 32 21.35 12.43 8.92
CA GLY A 32 21.66 12.96 10.25
C GLY A 32 20.52 12.88 11.25
N HIS A 33 19.46 12.12 11.00
CA HIS A 33 18.42 11.88 11.99
C HIS A 33 18.79 10.74 12.93
N ARG A 34 18.28 10.78 14.17
CA ARG A 34 18.36 9.68 15.12
C ARG A 34 17.14 8.76 14.89
N VAL A 35 17.35 7.56 14.34
CA VAL A 35 16.26 6.73 13.81
C VAL A 35 16.25 5.34 14.43
N ALA A 36 15.10 4.97 15.01
CA ALA A 36 14.82 3.61 15.48
C ALA A 36 14.01 2.86 14.42
N LEU A 37 14.40 1.62 14.12
CA LEU A 37 13.60 0.69 13.31
C LEU A 37 12.92 -0.32 14.23
N VAL A 38 11.60 -0.42 14.14
CA VAL A 38 10.81 -1.34 14.97
C VAL A 38 9.81 -2.13 14.13
N ASP A 39 9.66 -3.40 14.46
CA ASP A 39 8.57 -4.23 13.95
C ASP A 39 7.32 -3.99 14.80
N LEU A 40 6.20 -3.62 14.15
CA LEU A 40 4.92 -3.39 14.84
C LEU A 40 4.54 -4.58 15.75
N PHE A 41 4.69 -5.80 15.23
CA PHE A 41 4.18 -7.00 15.91
C PHE A 41 5.14 -7.54 16.97
N PHE A 42 6.46 -7.59 16.70
CA PHE A 42 7.45 -8.10 17.64
C PHE A 42 7.96 -7.04 18.62
N GLY A 43 7.91 -5.77 18.26
CA GLY A 43 8.43 -4.69 19.11
C GLY A 43 9.90 -4.87 19.46
N MET A 44 10.18 -4.94 20.76
CA MET A 44 11.52 -5.12 21.31
C MET A 44 11.99 -6.59 21.34
N GLU A 45 11.10 -7.55 21.11
CA GLU A 45 11.49 -8.98 21.16
C GLU A 45 12.63 -9.29 20.20
N GLY A 46 13.64 -10.03 20.68
CA GLY A 46 14.79 -10.43 19.90
C GLY A 46 15.77 -9.30 19.51
N ARG A 47 15.55 -8.06 20.01
CA ARG A 47 16.40 -6.91 19.69
C ARG A 47 17.58 -6.72 20.65
N GLY A 48 17.63 -7.46 21.76
CA GLY A 48 18.73 -7.38 22.73
C GLY A 48 18.78 -6.05 23.49
N VAL A 49 17.66 -5.34 23.58
CA VAL A 49 17.51 -4.06 24.27
C VAL A 49 16.62 -4.22 25.50
N SER A 50 16.89 -3.46 26.55
CA SER A 50 16.12 -3.47 27.81
C SER A 50 15.08 -2.35 27.86
N HIS A 51 15.35 -1.26 27.17
CA HIS A 51 14.46 -0.09 27.12
C HIS A 51 14.19 0.33 25.66
N PRO A 52 12.97 0.82 25.35
CA PRO A 52 12.61 1.25 23.98
C PRO A 52 13.57 2.27 23.37
N GLU A 53 14.08 3.21 24.16
CA GLU A 53 14.99 4.25 23.67
C GLU A 53 16.30 3.73 23.08
N GLU A 54 16.77 2.56 23.52
CA GLU A 54 18.00 1.92 23.00
C GLU A 54 17.87 1.53 21.52
N LEU A 55 16.64 1.38 21.01
CA LEU A 55 16.39 1.07 19.59
C LEU A 55 16.82 2.20 18.64
N PHE A 56 16.91 3.45 19.10
CA PHE A 56 17.40 4.56 18.28
C PHE A 56 18.87 4.40 17.88
N ASP A 57 19.65 3.69 18.69
CA ASP A 57 21.07 3.46 18.47
C ASP A 57 21.38 2.01 18.08
N ALA A 58 20.35 1.15 18.04
CA ALA A 58 20.49 -0.26 17.69
C ALA A 58 20.77 -0.45 16.17
N PRO A 59 21.53 -1.48 15.80
CA PRO A 59 21.75 -1.81 14.39
C PRO A 59 20.44 -2.28 13.72
N ILE A 60 20.37 -2.09 12.39
CA ILE A 60 19.30 -2.65 11.57
C ILE A 60 19.51 -4.17 11.47
N PRO A 61 18.53 -5.01 11.86
CA PRO A 61 18.68 -6.47 11.75
C PRO A 61 18.88 -6.91 10.30
N GLU A 62 19.84 -7.80 10.07
CA GLU A 62 20.14 -8.28 8.70
C GLU A 62 18.94 -8.98 8.04
N GLN A 63 18.13 -9.71 8.81
CA GLN A 63 16.92 -10.36 8.31
C GLN A 63 15.83 -9.38 7.80
N PHE A 64 15.92 -8.10 8.13
CA PHE A 64 14.99 -7.09 7.64
C PHE A 64 15.38 -6.54 6.27
N LYS A 65 16.62 -6.78 5.82
CA LYS A 65 17.14 -6.25 4.55
C LYS A 65 16.78 -7.09 3.33
N THR A 66 16.23 -8.28 3.53
CA THR A 66 15.94 -9.22 2.45
C THR A 66 14.45 -9.49 2.33
N VAL A 67 13.93 -9.50 1.09
CA VAL A 67 12.55 -9.89 0.79
C VAL A 67 12.54 -11.34 0.35
N SER A 68 11.79 -12.18 1.05
CA SER A 68 11.53 -13.56 0.59
C SER A 68 10.61 -13.51 -0.64
N PRO A 69 10.84 -14.37 -1.65
CA PRO A 69 9.94 -14.50 -2.81
C PRO A 69 8.57 -15.09 -2.45
N GLN A 70 8.43 -15.64 -1.24
CA GLN A 70 7.17 -16.21 -0.74
C GLN A 70 6.59 -15.32 0.35
N ALA A 71 5.27 -15.15 0.32
CA ALA A 71 4.54 -14.50 1.40
C ALA A 71 4.73 -15.26 2.73
N PRO A 72 4.82 -14.56 3.87
CA PRO A 72 5.02 -15.19 5.17
C PRO A 72 3.80 -16.01 5.62
N ASP A 73 4.03 -17.12 6.31
CA ASP A 73 2.97 -17.79 7.08
C ASP A 73 2.63 -16.95 8.32
N LEU A 74 1.55 -16.19 8.24
CA LEU A 74 1.13 -15.31 9.32
C LEU A 74 0.73 -16.07 10.59
N ALA A 75 0.29 -17.32 10.48
CA ALA A 75 -0.01 -18.14 11.64
C ALA A 75 1.28 -18.55 12.37
N GLU A 76 2.34 -18.85 11.63
CA GLU A 76 3.67 -19.12 12.20
C GLU A 76 4.25 -17.85 12.84
N VAL A 77 4.20 -16.70 12.13
CA VAL A 77 4.62 -15.39 12.67
C VAL A 77 3.91 -15.11 14.00
N LYS A 78 2.60 -15.35 14.07
CA LYS A 78 1.83 -15.14 15.29
C LYS A 78 2.26 -16.06 16.42
N ARG A 79 2.50 -17.34 16.12
CA ARG A 79 2.94 -18.33 17.13
C ARG A 79 4.36 -18.07 17.65
N SER A 80 5.24 -17.48 16.82
CA SER A 80 6.64 -17.26 17.19
C SER A 80 6.86 -16.08 18.14
N ARG A 81 5.89 -15.15 18.28
CA ARG A 81 5.97 -14.07 19.27
C ARG A 81 5.86 -14.63 20.69
N GLN A 82 6.76 -14.20 21.60
CA GLN A 82 6.76 -14.64 22.99
C GLN A 82 5.53 -14.11 23.76
N ASP A 83 5.23 -12.81 23.55
CA ASP A 83 4.00 -12.20 24.06
C ASP A 83 2.80 -12.66 23.22
N GLN A 84 2.01 -13.60 23.76
CA GLN A 84 0.82 -14.13 23.12
C GLN A 84 -0.44 -13.27 23.39
N SER A 85 -0.29 -12.01 23.79
CA SER A 85 -1.41 -11.07 23.93
C SER A 85 -2.14 -10.86 22.59
N ALA A 86 -3.38 -10.40 22.64
CA ALA A 86 -4.17 -10.06 21.44
C ALA A 86 -3.73 -8.75 20.78
N SER A 87 -2.81 -7.99 21.40
CA SER A 87 -2.34 -6.72 20.88
C SER A 87 -1.61 -6.90 19.55
N GLN A 88 -1.88 -6.00 18.59
CA GLN A 88 -1.10 -5.89 17.36
C GLN A 88 0.23 -5.17 17.61
N PHE A 89 0.31 -4.35 18.67
CA PHE A 89 1.53 -3.67 19.08
C PHE A 89 2.35 -4.60 19.99
N GLY A 90 3.58 -4.90 19.56
CA GLY A 90 4.53 -5.65 20.37
C GLY A 90 5.05 -4.86 21.56
N PRO A 91 5.78 -5.53 22.48
CA PRO A 91 6.32 -4.88 23.68
C PRO A 91 7.17 -3.66 23.35
N GLY A 92 6.93 -2.54 24.04
CA GLY A 92 7.69 -1.30 23.91
C GLY A 92 7.42 -0.45 22.68
N VAL A 93 6.54 -0.86 21.76
CA VAL A 93 6.28 -0.12 20.51
C VAL A 93 5.63 1.23 20.77
N LEU A 94 4.58 1.29 21.56
CA LEU A 94 3.86 2.55 21.83
C LEU A 94 4.72 3.52 22.64
N GLU A 95 5.48 3.02 23.61
CA GLU A 95 6.42 3.81 24.39
C GLU A 95 7.53 4.39 23.50
N LEU A 96 8.07 3.61 22.58
CA LEU A 96 9.06 4.07 21.61
C LEU A 96 8.49 5.15 20.69
N CYS A 97 7.29 4.95 20.16
CA CYS A 97 6.61 5.89 19.29
C CYS A 97 6.30 7.21 19.99
N ALA A 98 5.93 7.17 21.28
CA ALA A 98 5.69 8.37 22.08
C ALA A 98 6.95 9.22 22.35
N MET A 99 8.15 8.67 22.15
CA MET A 99 9.43 9.39 22.28
C MET A 99 9.88 10.06 20.98
N ALA A 100 9.19 9.79 19.87
CA ALA A 100 9.58 10.26 18.55
C ALA A 100 8.96 11.62 18.20
N ASP A 101 9.68 12.42 17.41
CA ASP A 101 9.12 13.61 16.76
C ASP A 101 8.12 13.22 15.67
N CYS A 102 8.33 12.04 15.03
CA CYS A 102 7.44 11.48 14.01
C CYS A 102 7.66 9.97 13.87
N VAL A 103 6.58 9.23 13.63
CA VAL A 103 6.64 7.81 13.25
C VAL A 103 6.46 7.68 11.75
N PHE A 104 7.48 7.18 11.05
CA PHE A 104 7.37 6.85 9.63
C PHE A 104 6.70 5.48 9.48
N LEU A 105 5.51 5.45 8.88
CA LEU A 105 4.75 4.21 8.63
C LEU A 105 5.28 3.56 7.34
N ALA A 106 6.10 2.53 7.49
CA ALA A 106 6.65 1.73 6.39
C ALA A 106 5.94 0.37 6.27
N MET A 107 4.66 0.33 6.62
CA MET A 107 3.81 -0.87 6.57
C MET A 107 2.99 -0.90 5.28
N HIS A 108 2.49 -2.09 4.94
CA HIS A 108 1.66 -2.29 3.75
C HIS A 108 0.46 -3.18 4.08
N GLY A 109 -0.65 -2.98 3.36
CA GLY A 109 -1.87 -3.75 3.50
C GLY A 109 -2.56 -3.58 4.87
N THR A 110 -3.25 -4.63 5.33
CA THR A 110 -3.88 -4.64 6.65
C THR A 110 -2.84 -4.37 7.74
N CYS A 111 -3.24 -3.75 8.83
CA CYS A 111 -2.43 -3.17 9.91
C CYS A 111 -1.72 -1.84 9.57
N GLY A 112 -1.40 -1.57 8.30
CA GLY A 112 -0.76 -0.33 7.89
C GLY A 112 -1.75 0.65 7.26
N GLU A 113 -2.58 0.16 6.34
CA GLU A 113 -3.45 0.98 5.49
C GLU A 113 -4.94 0.91 5.89
N ASP A 114 -5.30 0.14 6.92
CA ASP A 114 -6.69 -0.01 7.39
C ASP A 114 -7.15 1.08 8.38
N GLY A 115 -6.31 2.07 8.66
CA GLY A 115 -6.60 3.19 9.54
C GLY A 115 -6.46 2.92 11.04
N ARG A 116 -6.27 1.66 11.47
CA ARG A 116 -6.25 1.31 12.90
C ARG A 116 -5.05 1.85 13.66
N VAL A 117 -3.86 1.75 13.06
CA VAL A 117 -2.63 2.30 13.64
C VAL A 117 -2.72 3.82 13.67
N GLN A 118 -3.21 4.43 12.60
CA GLN A 118 -3.41 5.87 12.50
C GLN A 118 -4.37 6.37 13.59
N ALA A 119 -5.55 5.72 13.76
CA ALA A 119 -6.51 6.06 14.80
C ALA A 119 -5.93 5.91 16.22
N THR A 120 -5.13 4.88 16.45
CA THR A 120 -4.44 4.69 17.73
C THR A 120 -3.48 5.83 18.00
N PHE A 121 -2.70 6.24 17.01
CA PHE A 121 -1.75 7.33 17.14
C PHE A 121 -2.42 8.68 17.31
N ASP A 122 -3.53 8.94 16.61
CA ASP A 122 -4.33 10.16 16.81
C ASP A 122 -4.83 10.26 18.25
N MET A 123 -5.33 9.17 18.85
CA MET A 123 -5.80 9.14 20.23
C MET A 123 -4.67 9.32 21.25
N LEU A 124 -3.45 8.90 20.92
CA LEU A 124 -2.27 9.01 21.77
C LEU A 124 -1.46 10.29 21.53
N GLY A 125 -1.83 11.12 20.56
CA GLY A 125 -1.10 12.32 20.18
C GLY A 125 0.28 12.03 19.59
N ILE A 126 0.47 10.85 18.94
CA ILE A 126 1.73 10.45 18.33
C ILE A 126 1.73 10.90 16.85
N PRO A 127 2.64 11.79 16.41
CA PRO A 127 2.73 12.18 15.02
C PRO A 127 3.24 11.05 14.14
N TYR A 128 2.62 10.85 12.96
CA TYR A 128 2.98 9.80 12.00
C TYR A 128 2.90 10.28 10.56
N THR A 129 3.50 9.55 9.61
CA THR A 129 3.52 9.91 8.20
C THR A 129 2.29 9.41 7.44
N GLY A 130 1.94 10.14 6.36
CA GLY A 130 0.90 9.76 5.41
C GLY A 130 -0.52 10.18 5.83
N ALA A 131 -1.49 9.54 5.22
CA ALA A 131 -2.91 9.83 5.35
C ALA A 131 -3.46 9.51 6.76
N GLY A 132 -4.54 10.18 7.16
CA GLY A 132 -5.25 9.93 8.41
C GLY A 132 -6.04 8.61 8.42
N TYR A 133 -6.59 8.26 9.59
CA TYR A 133 -7.25 6.97 9.79
C TYR A 133 -8.44 6.72 8.85
N LEU A 134 -9.31 7.73 8.68
CA LEU A 134 -10.53 7.58 7.88
C LEU A 134 -10.20 7.40 6.39
N SER A 135 -9.35 8.26 5.86
CA SER A 135 -8.94 8.22 4.46
C SER A 135 -8.14 6.96 4.11
N SER A 136 -7.32 6.47 5.03
CA SER A 136 -6.63 5.17 4.89
C SER A 136 -7.63 4.02 4.82
N ALA A 137 -8.59 3.96 5.75
CA ALA A 137 -9.60 2.91 5.77
C ALA A 137 -10.48 2.91 4.51
N LEU A 138 -10.89 4.11 4.03
CA LEU A 138 -11.67 4.27 2.80
C LEU A 138 -10.87 3.83 1.57
N ALA A 139 -9.59 4.20 1.48
CA ALA A 139 -8.73 3.85 0.35
C ALA A 139 -8.46 2.34 0.25
N LEU A 140 -8.33 1.64 1.38
CA LEU A 140 -8.12 0.19 1.39
C LEU A 140 -9.35 -0.60 0.94
N ASP A 141 -10.57 -0.11 1.25
CA ASP A 141 -11.82 -0.73 0.83
C ASP A 141 -12.13 -0.35 -0.62
N LYS A 142 -11.92 -1.28 -1.55
CA LYS A 142 -12.08 -1.05 -2.99
C LYS A 142 -13.51 -0.64 -3.37
N ASP A 143 -14.52 -1.17 -2.69
CA ASP A 143 -15.92 -0.84 -2.95
C ASP A 143 -16.25 0.59 -2.49
N MET A 144 -15.88 0.93 -1.26
CA MET A 144 -16.08 2.29 -0.73
C MET A 144 -15.32 3.33 -1.56
N THR A 145 -14.07 3.05 -1.92
CA THR A 145 -13.29 3.91 -2.82
C THR A 145 -14.05 4.15 -4.13
N LYS A 146 -14.47 3.06 -4.82
CA LYS A 146 -15.18 3.17 -6.10
C LYS A 146 -16.50 3.92 -5.97
N GLN A 147 -17.28 3.67 -4.92
CA GLN A 147 -18.53 4.40 -4.66
C GLN A 147 -18.31 5.91 -4.49
N LEU A 148 -17.23 6.31 -3.82
CA LEU A 148 -16.93 7.72 -3.57
C LEU A 148 -16.40 8.43 -4.82
N VAL A 149 -15.62 7.75 -5.65
CA VAL A 149 -14.96 8.37 -6.82
C VAL A 149 -15.74 8.21 -8.12
N ALA A 150 -16.69 7.27 -8.21
CA ALA A 150 -17.50 7.08 -9.40
C ALA A 150 -18.31 8.34 -9.72
N GLY A 151 -18.23 8.79 -10.99
CA GLY A 151 -18.91 10.00 -11.45
C GLY A 151 -18.24 11.31 -11.05
N ARG A 152 -17.09 11.28 -10.39
CA ARG A 152 -16.30 12.50 -10.15
C ARG A 152 -15.68 12.99 -11.46
N PRO A 153 -15.54 14.31 -11.64
CA PRO A 153 -14.98 14.88 -12.87
C PRO A 153 -13.57 14.32 -13.16
N GLY A 154 -13.36 13.80 -14.36
CA GLY A 154 -12.09 13.25 -14.81
C GLY A 154 -11.74 11.87 -14.26
N VAL A 155 -12.61 11.24 -13.45
CA VAL A 155 -12.40 9.89 -12.92
C VAL A 155 -13.28 8.89 -13.67
N THR A 156 -12.64 7.91 -14.28
CA THR A 156 -13.31 6.73 -14.88
C THR A 156 -12.83 5.50 -14.11
N THR A 157 -13.77 4.65 -13.68
CA THR A 157 -13.46 3.38 -13.02
C THR A 157 -14.19 2.24 -13.74
N PRO A 158 -13.63 1.02 -13.82
CA PRO A 158 -14.35 -0.11 -14.39
C PRO A 158 -15.66 -0.36 -13.65
N ARG A 159 -16.69 -0.81 -14.35
CA ARG A 159 -17.95 -1.24 -13.69
C ARG A 159 -17.67 -2.37 -12.73
N TRP A 160 -18.33 -2.39 -11.59
CA TRP A 160 -18.12 -3.39 -10.56
C TRP A 160 -19.41 -3.77 -9.86
N GLU A 161 -19.36 -4.91 -9.22
CA GLU A 161 -20.34 -5.41 -8.26
C GLU A 161 -19.59 -5.97 -7.06
N THR A 162 -20.05 -5.71 -5.84
CA THR A 162 -19.53 -6.36 -4.64
C THR A 162 -20.45 -7.47 -4.21
N VAL A 163 -19.91 -8.67 -4.04
CA VAL A 163 -20.61 -9.88 -3.63
C VAL A 163 -20.04 -10.42 -2.31
N ASP A 164 -20.86 -11.13 -1.55
CA ASP A 164 -20.43 -11.90 -0.39
C ASP A 164 -20.49 -13.40 -0.72
N CYS A 165 -19.37 -13.95 -1.15
CA CYS A 165 -19.26 -15.36 -1.51
C CYS A 165 -19.56 -16.33 -0.34
N ALA A 166 -19.51 -15.86 0.91
CA ALA A 166 -19.86 -16.68 2.07
C ALA A 166 -21.37 -16.72 2.33
N ALA A 167 -22.08 -15.63 2.00
CA ALA A 167 -23.51 -15.47 2.24
C ALA A 167 -24.38 -15.74 1.00
N GLU A 168 -23.88 -15.48 -0.20
CA GLU A 168 -24.64 -15.60 -1.45
C GLU A 168 -24.46 -16.98 -2.10
N ASP A 169 -25.46 -17.37 -2.91
CA ASP A 169 -25.38 -18.54 -3.77
C ASP A 169 -24.42 -18.30 -4.93
N LEU A 170 -23.35 -19.10 -5.03
CA LEU A 170 -22.35 -18.97 -6.09
C LEU A 170 -22.94 -19.20 -7.48
N ASP A 171 -23.91 -20.09 -7.66
CA ASP A 171 -24.54 -20.33 -8.96
C ASP A 171 -25.33 -19.12 -9.44
N ALA A 172 -25.96 -18.38 -8.51
CA ALA A 172 -26.60 -17.12 -8.83
C ALA A 172 -25.59 -16.03 -9.22
N ILE A 173 -24.44 -15.95 -8.55
CA ILE A 173 -23.35 -15.03 -8.93
C ILE A 173 -22.84 -15.38 -10.32
N LEU A 174 -22.51 -16.65 -10.57
CA LEU A 174 -22.03 -17.13 -11.86
C LEU A 174 -22.97 -16.78 -13.02
N THR A 175 -24.27 -16.97 -12.82
CA THR A 175 -25.27 -16.77 -13.87
C THR A 175 -25.38 -15.30 -14.30
N ARG A 176 -25.21 -14.35 -13.35
CA ARG A 176 -25.35 -12.90 -13.63
C ARG A 176 -24.06 -12.22 -14.04
N THR A 177 -22.89 -12.86 -13.80
CA THR A 177 -21.59 -12.24 -14.06
C THR A 177 -21.17 -12.37 -15.51
N ALA A 178 -20.93 -11.24 -16.17
CA ALA A 178 -20.39 -11.22 -17.54
C ALA A 178 -18.88 -11.44 -17.54
N LEU A 179 -18.40 -12.23 -18.51
CA LEU A 179 -16.98 -12.55 -18.71
C LEU A 179 -16.39 -11.76 -19.89
N PRO A 180 -15.08 -11.44 -19.89
CA PRO A 180 -14.14 -11.68 -18.79
C PRO A 180 -14.36 -10.72 -17.61
N VAL A 181 -14.02 -11.18 -16.38
CA VAL A 181 -14.20 -10.43 -15.14
C VAL A 181 -12.95 -10.55 -14.28
N VAL A 182 -12.61 -9.48 -13.53
CA VAL A 182 -11.57 -9.50 -12.52
C VAL A 182 -12.21 -9.72 -11.15
N VAL A 183 -11.75 -10.74 -10.44
CA VAL A 183 -12.20 -11.09 -9.08
C VAL A 183 -11.14 -10.61 -8.10
N LYS A 184 -11.53 -9.73 -7.17
CA LYS A 184 -10.59 -9.10 -6.21
C LYS A 184 -11.14 -9.21 -4.78
N PRO A 185 -10.35 -9.65 -3.79
CA PRO A 185 -10.73 -9.46 -2.39
C PRO A 185 -10.95 -7.97 -2.10
N LEU A 186 -11.93 -7.65 -1.24
CA LEU A 186 -12.31 -6.27 -0.97
C LEU A 186 -11.16 -5.43 -0.39
N ALA A 187 -10.42 -6.00 0.54
CA ALA A 187 -9.37 -5.31 1.30
C ALA A 187 -8.07 -6.13 1.32
N SER A 188 -7.45 -6.29 0.15
CA SER A 188 -6.11 -6.91 0.04
C SER A 188 -5.19 -6.05 -0.82
N GLY A 189 -3.88 -6.10 -0.52
CA GLY A 189 -2.82 -5.48 -1.30
C GLY A 189 -2.07 -6.47 -2.20
N SER A 190 -1.10 -5.97 -2.96
CA SER A 190 -0.13 -6.73 -3.77
C SER A 190 -0.73 -7.77 -4.71
N SER A 191 -1.93 -7.52 -5.24
CA SER A 191 -2.66 -8.45 -6.14
C SER A 191 -2.90 -9.85 -5.55
N ILE A 192 -2.79 -10.03 -4.23
CA ILE A 192 -3.03 -11.31 -3.56
C ILE A 192 -4.53 -11.65 -3.64
N GLY A 193 -4.83 -12.82 -4.22
CA GLY A 193 -6.22 -13.26 -4.42
C GLY A 193 -6.95 -12.58 -5.57
N VAL A 194 -6.23 -11.87 -6.45
CA VAL A 194 -6.77 -11.29 -7.69
C VAL A 194 -6.72 -12.34 -8.79
N TYR A 195 -7.85 -12.54 -9.49
CA TYR A 195 -7.99 -13.46 -10.60
C TYR A 195 -8.64 -12.78 -11.79
N ILE A 196 -8.21 -13.12 -13.00
CA ILE A 196 -8.88 -12.75 -14.25
C ILE A 196 -9.59 -14.02 -14.74
N ALA A 197 -10.91 -14.04 -14.68
CA ALA A 197 -11.72 -15.18 -15.10
C ALA A 197 -12.26 -14.95 -16.53
N ASN A 198 -11.91 -15.82 -17.45
CA ASN A 198 -12.35 -15.83 -18.84
C ASN A 198 -13.44 -16.87 -19.09
N THR A 199 -13.54 -17.86 -18.20
CA THR A 199 -14.52 -18.96 -18.27
C THR A 199 -15.32 -19.05 -16.97
N GLN A 200 -16.47 -19.75 -17.02
CA GLN A 200 -17.31 -19.98 -15.84
C GLN A 200 -16.60 -20.85 -14.80
N GLU A 201 -15.74 -21.78 -15.22
CA GLU A 201 -14.93 -22.63 -14.34
C GLU A 201 -13.88 -21.82 -13.59
N GLU A 202 -13.19 -20.90 -14.29
CA GLU A 202 -12.23 -19.99 -13.68
C GLU A 202 -12.91 -19.06 -12.68
N LEU A 203 -14.09 -18.53 -13.03
CA LEU A 203 -14.88 -17.68 -12.13
C LEU A 203 -15.31 -18.44 -10.87
N ARG A 204 -15.82 -19.67 -11.03
CA ARG A 204 -16.20 -20.54 -9.90
C ARG A 204 -15.01 -20.76 -8.96
N SER A 205 -13.87 -21.16 -9.50
CA SER A 205 -12.65 -21.37 -8.71
C SER A 205 -12.23 -20.12 -7.93
N ALA A 206 -12.27 -18.95 -8.58
CA ALA A 206 -11.94 -17.67 -7.93
C ALA A 206 -12.93 -17.31 -6.81
N LEU A 207 -14.23 -17.54 -7.00
CA LEU A 207 -15.26 -17.29 -5.97
C LEU A 207 -15.14 -18.26 -4.78
N GLU A 208 -14.82 -19.53 -5.03
CA GLU A 208 -14.56 -20.52 -3.97
C GLU A 208 -13.33 -20.14 -3.13
N HIS A 209 -12.26 -19.67 -3.79
CA HIS A 209 -11.10 -19.14 -3.10
C HIS A 209 -11.46 -17.89 -2.27
N SER A 210 -12.21 -16.95 -2.84
CA SER A 210 -12.70 -15.77 -2.12
C SER A 210 -13.55 -16.13 -0.90
N ARG A 211 -14.41 -17.15 -1.01
CA ARG A 211 -15.19 -17.70 0.11
C ARG A 211 -14.29 -18.18 1.27
N ALA A 212 -13.19 -18.84 0.92
CA ALA A 212 -12.26 -19.38 1.93
C ALA A 212 -11.48 -18.30 2.69
N ILE A 213 -11.25 -17.13 2.10
CA ILE A 213 -10.44 -16.04 2.70
C ILE A 213 -11.24 -14.88 3.28
N GLY A 214 -12.57 -14.96 3.37
CA GLY A 214 -13.39 -13.94 4.02
C GLY A 214 -14.65 -13.53 3.27
N GLY A 215 -14.86 -13.99 2.04
CA GLY A 215 -16.13 -13.93 1.29
C GLY A 215 -16.41 -12.64 0.53
N ARG A 216 -16.15 -11.44 1.11
CA ARG A 216 -16.44 -10.17 0.44
C ARG A 216 -15.47 -9.89 -0.71
N THR A 217 -16.03 -9.72 -1.92
CA THR A 217 -15.27 -9.76 -3.16
C THR A 217 -15.83 -8.73 -4.15
N VAL A 218 -14.94 -8.02 -4.83
CA VAL A 218 -15.27 -7.14 -5.96
C VAL A 218 -15.15 -7.93 -7.26
N LEU A 219 -16.23 -7.98 -8.02
CA LEU A 219 -16.28 -8.43 -9.41
C LEU A 219 -16.20 -7.20 -10.31
N GLU A 220 -15.11 -7.07 -11.03
CA GLU A 220 -14.81 -5.85 -11.79
C GLU A 220 -14.70 -6.17 -13.27
N GLN A 221 -15.29 -5.30 -14.10
CA GLN A 221 -15.14 -5.38 -15.55
C GLN A 221 -13.66 -5.44 -15.94
N PHE A 222 -13.27 -6.46 -16.70
CA PHE A 222 -11.94 -6.52 -17.27
C PHE A 222 -11.75 -5.40 -18.30
N VAL A 223 -10.75 -4.56 -18.08
CA VAL A 223 -10.34 -3.49 -18.99
C VAL A 223 -9.03 -3.87 -19.63
N LYS A 224 -9.02 -3.97 -20.97
CA LYS A 224 -7.81 -4.26 -21.73
C LYS A 224 -7.06 -2.96 -22.05
N GLY A 225 -5.82 -2.84 -21.60
CA GLY A 225 -5.00 -1.68 -21.83
C GLY A 225 -3.56 -1.86 -21.33
N ARG A 226 -2.83 -0.75 -21.25
CA ARG A 226 -1.48 -0.66 -20.65
C ARG A 226 -1.65 -0.30 -19.17
N GLU A 227 -0.79 -0.84 -18.31
CA GLU A 227 -0.85 -0.62 -16.86
C GLU A 227 0.09 0.51 -16.44
N PHE A 228 -0.41 1.41 -15.58
CA PHE A 228 0.32 2.57 -15.10
C PHE A 228 0.10 2.79 -13.62
N SER A 229 1.07 3.44 -13.01
CA SER A 229 0.96 3.99 -11.68
C SER A 229 1.33 5.47 -11.69
N ILE A 230 0.74 6.24 -10.78
CA ILE A 230 1.04 7.65 -10.60
C ILE A 230 0.92 8.03 -9.13
N ALA A 231 1.97 8.61 -8.58
CA ALA A 231 1.95 9.12 -7.21
C ALA A 231 1.42 10.55 -7.17
N VAL A 232 0.74 10.87 -6.08
CA VAL A 232 0.45 12.24 -5.67
C VAL A 232 1.30 12.53 -4.43
N LEU A 233 2.13 13.55 -4.48
CA LEU A 233 2.96 14.01 -3.37
C LEU A 233 2.63 15.47 -3.07
N GLU A 234 2.25 15.79 -1.84
CA GLU A 234 1.88 17.15 -1.41
C GLU A 234 0.78 17.80 -2.30
N GLY A 235 -0.14 16.96 -2.81
CA GLY A 235 -1.24 17.39 -3.69
C GLY A 235 -0.89 17.51 -5.17
N GLU A 236 0.37 17.32 -5.56
CA GLU A 236 0.82 17.34 -6.94
C GLU A 236 1.14 15.94 -7.48
N ALA A 237 0.71 15.66 -8.71
CA ALA A 237 1.01 14.39 -9.36
C ALA A 237 2.47 14.37 -9.85
N LEU A 238 3.17 13.28 -9.54
CA LEU A 238 4.49 12.99 -10.10
C LEU A 238 4.35 12.44 -11.53
N PRO A 239 5.43 12.36 -12.33
CA PRO A 239 5.38 11.68 -13.63
C PRO A 239 4.96 10.24 -13.47
N SER A 240 4.08 9.75 -14.33
CA SER A 240 3.62 8.37 -14.29
C SER A 240 4.71 7.38 -14.65
N ILE A 241 4.53 6.14 -14.18
CA ILE A 241 5.37 5.00 -14.49
C ILE A 241 4.53 3.93 -15.19
N GLU A 242 5.00 3.42 -16.32
CA GLU A 242 4.39 2.29 -17.00
C GLU A 242 4.94 0.99 -16.45
N ILE A 243 4.04 0.03 -16.23
CA ILE A 243 4.32 -1.29 -15.66
C ILE A 243 4.08 -2.32 -16.77
N ILE A 244 5.15 -3.00 -17.19
CA ILE A 244 5.13 -3.96 -18.31
C ILE A 244 5.55 -5.34 -17.80
N PRO A 245 4.61 -6.18 -17.31
CA PRO A 245 4.92 -7.54 -16.91
C PRO A 245 5.41 -8.35 -18.11
N LYS A 246 6.50 -9.12 -17.96
CA LYS A 246 7.02 -9.99 -19.03
C LYS A 246 6.15 -11.21 -19.29
N ALA A 247 5.32 -11.59 -18.33
CA ALA A 247 4.36 -12.68 -18.44
C ALA A 247 3.15 -12.43 -17.53
N GLY A 248 1.96 -12.80 -17.99
CA GLY A 248 0.72 -12.70 -17.21
C GLY A 248 0.26 -11.27 -16.94
N PHE A 249 -0.04 -10.96 -15.69
CA PHE A 249 -0.41 -9.63 -15.20
C PHE A 249 0.47 -9.25 -13.99
N TYR A 250 0.36 -8.03 -13.49
CA TYR A 250 1.19 -7.52 -12.40
C TYR A 250 0.76 -8.11 -11.04
N ASP A 251 1.01 -9.42 -10.86
CA ASP A 251 0.75 -10.18 -9.64
C ASP A 251 1.89 -10.06 -8.62
N TYR A 252 1.74 -10.75 -7.48
CA TYR A 252 2.74 -10.71 -6.40
C TYR A 252 4.15 -11.13 -6.88
N ALA A 253 4.23 -12.18 -7.70
CA ALA A 253 5.52 -12.66 -8.22
C ALA A 253 6.16 -11.62 -9.15
N ASN A 254 5.37 -11.05 -10.07
CA ASN A 254 5.84 -10.01 -10.99
C ASN A 254 6.23 -8.70 -10.29
N LYS A 255 5.64 -8.40 -9.11
CA LYS A 255 5.98 -7.21 -8.30
C LYS A 255 7.33 -7.33 -7.58
N TYR A 256 7.68 -8.52 -7.09
CA TYR A 256 8.82 -8.67 -6.17
C TYR A 256 9.94 -9.56 -6.69
N GLN A 257 9.77 -10.24 -7.83
CA GLN A 257 10.82 -10.99 -8.48
C GLN A 257 11.63 -10.09 -9.41
N ALA A 258 12.92 -9.95 -9.13
CA ALA A 258 13.81 -9.11 -9.93
C ALA A 258 13.76 -9.47 -11.42
N GLY A 259 13.50 -8.48 -12.27
CA GLY A 259 13.48 -8.63 -13.72
C GLY A 259 12.20 -9.28 -14.30
N ALA A 260 11.17 -9.57 -13.50
CA ALA A 260 9.89 -10.09 -13.98
C ALA A 260 9.03 -9.01 -14.65
N THR A 261 9.22 -7.76 -14.28
CA THR A 261 8.52 -6.59 -14.82
C THR A 261 9.53 -5.58 -15.34
N GLU A 262 9.21 -4.90 -16.43
CA GLU A 262 9.87 -3.69 -16.88
C GLU A 262 9.07 -2.48 -16.41
N GLU A 263 9.75 -1.48 -15.86
CA GLU A 263 9.16 -0.26 -15.34
C GLU A 263 9.79 0.93 -16.07
N VAL A 264 8.98 1.74 -16.75
CA VAL A 264 9.42 2.89 -17.55
C VAL A 264 8.94 4.18 -16.90
N CYS A 265 9.85 4.95 -16.32
CA CYS A 265 9.57 6.22 -15.66
C CYS A 265 10.52 7.34 -16.16
N PRO A 266 10.02 8.50 -16.63
CA PRO A 266 8.62 8.79 -16.96
C PRO A 266 8.08 7.85 -18.04
N ALA A 267 6.77 7.55 -17.99
CA ALA A 267 6.12 6.72 -18.98
C ALA A 267 6.18 7.36 -20.40
N ASP A 268 6.43 6.53 -21.42
CA ASP A 268 6.41 6.98 -22.82
C ASP A 268 4.98 6.96 -23.36
N ILE A 269 4.25 8.07 -23.10
CA ILE A 269 2.86 8.27 -23.50
C ILE A 269 2.60 9.70 -23.97
N PRO A 270 1.53 9.93 -24.76
CA PRO A 270 1.13 11.28 -25.14
C PRO A 270 0.85 12.15 -23.90
N ALA A 271 1.31 13.42 -23.94
CA ALA A 271 1.11 14.36 -22.83
C ALA A 271 -0.36 14.51 -22.39
N GLN A 272 -1.32 14.32 -23.32
CA GLN A 272 -2.74 14.36 -23.01
C GLN A 272 -3.17 13.16 -22.11
N TRP A 273 -2.57 11.98 -22.30
CA TRP A 273 -2.86 10.81 -21.46
C TRP A 273 -2.32 11.02 -20.04
N GLU A 274 -1.06 11.49 -19.96
CA GLU A 274 -0.44 11.88 -18.69
C GLU A 274 -1.30 12.88 -17.93
N GLN A 275 -1.74 13.96 -18.61
CA GLN A 275 -2.59 14.99 -18.01
C GLN A 275 -3.94 14.46 -17.51
N ARG A 276 -4.58 13.55 -18.25
CA ARG A 276 -5.84 12.93 -17.84
C ARG A 276 -5.65 12.08 -16.58
N MET A 277 -4.59 11.26 -16.55
CA MET A 277 -4.26 10.41 -15.42
C MET A 277 -3.91 11.24 -14.19
N ALA A 278 -3.06 12.27 -14.33
CA ALA A 278 -2.71 13.18 -13.24
C ALA A 278 -3.94 13.92 -12.67
N THR A 279 -4.86 14.37 -13.55
CA THR A 279 -6.12 15.00 -13.12
C THR A 279 -6.99 14.02 -12.34
N SER A 280 -7.12 12.79 -12.83
CA SER A 280 -7.88 11.74 -12.15
C SER A 280 -7.26 11.40 -10.79
N ALA A 281 -5.95 11.21 -10.70
CA ALA A 281 -5.25 10.87 -9.46
C ALA A 281 -5.41 11.96 -8.40
N LYS A 282 -5.27 13.22 -8.76
CA LYS A 282 -5.49 14.36 -7.86
C LYS A 282 -6.96 14.46 -7.41
N GLU A 283 -7.92 14.18 -8.29
CA GLU A 283 -9.34 14.19 -7.91
C GLU A 283 -9.69 13.04 -6.97
N VAL A 284 -9.15 11.82 -7.20
CA VAL A 284 -9.29 10.67 -6.28
C VAL A 284 -8.68 11.01 -4.92
N PHE A 285 -7.45 11.52 -4.89
CA PHE A 285 -6.75 11.95 -3.69
C PHE A 285 -7.60 12.94 -2.87
N ARG A 286 -8.13 13.97 -3.52
CA ARG A 286 -8.97 14.99 -2.91
C ARG A 286 -10.30 14.41 -2.40
N THR A 287 -10.96 13.56 -3.19
CA THR A 287 -12.28 12.98 -2.87
C THR A 287 -12.23 12.08 -1.66
N LEU A 288 -11.15 11.31 -1.49
CA LEU A 288 -10.95 10.44 -0.33
C LEU A 288 -10.38 11.18 0.90
N GLY A 289 -10.13 12.49 0.80
CA GLY A 289 -9.53 13.27 1.88
C GLY A 289 -8.11 12.80 2.23
N LEU A 290 -7.36 12.33 1.23
CA LEU A 290 -5.97 11.91 1.44
C LEU A 290 -5.09 13.12 1.68
N SER A 291 -4.02 12.92 2.42
CA SER A 291 -2.98 13.91 2.70
C SER A 291 -1.60 13.34 2.44
N VAL A 292 -0.62 14.21 2.29
CA VAL A 292 0.81 13.93 2.15
C VAL A 292 1.16 13.23 0.84
N TYR A 293 0.87 11.94 0.71
CA TYR A 293 1.19 11.17 -0.49
C TYR A 293 0.28 9.96 -0.66
N SER A 294 0.18 9.48 -1.88
CA SER A 294 -0.47 8.22 -2.25
C SER A 294 0.02 7.75 -3.61
N ARG A 295 -0.33 6.53 -4.00
CA ARG A 295 -0.10 5.99 -5.34
C ARG A 295 -1.42 5.44 -5.89
N ALA A 296 -1.82 5.92 -7.05
CA ALA A 296 -3.01 5.47 -7.77
C ALA A 296 -2.61 4.60 -8.97
N ASP A 297 -3.29 3.47 -9.16
CA ASP A 297 -3.00 2.49 -10.19
C ASP A 297 -4.10 2.51 -11.27
N TYR A 298 -3.69 2.44 -12.55
CA TYR A 298 -4.55 2.64 -13.72
C TYR A 298 -4.32 1.61 -14.83
N ILE A 299 -5.39 1.34 -15.59
CA ILE A 299 -5.27 0.81 -16.95
C ILE A 299 -5.65 1.90 -17.93
N ILE A 300 -4.79 2.18 -18.92
CA ILE A 300 -5.10 3.10 -20.01
C ILE A 300 -5.43 2.31 -21.26
N THR A 301 -6.64 2.53 -21.78
CA THR A 301 -7.12 1.92 -23.03
C THR A 301 -6.50 2.58 -24.27
N PRO A 302 -6.54 1.95 -25.46
CA PRO A 302 -5.92 2.49 -26.68
C PRO A 302 -6.41 3.88 -27.12
N ASP A 303 -7.60 4.31 -26.68
CA ASP A 303 -8.13 5.66 -26.90
C ASP A 303 -7.65 6.70 -25.87
N GLY A 304 -6.78 6.28 -24.94
CA GLY A 304 -6.20 7.15 -23.91
C GLY A 304 -7.12 7.43 -22.73
N THR A 305 -8.14 6.59 -22.49
CA THR A 305 -8.98 6.71 -21.30
C THR A 305 -8.32 6.01 -20.12
N PRO A 306 -7.97 6.72 -19.02
CA PRO A 306 -7.43 6.12 -17.81
C PRO A 306 -8.57 5.56 -16.95
N TYR A 307 -8.53 4.27 -16.71
CA TYR A 307 -9.41 3.57 -15.77
C TYR A 307 -8.72 3.42 -14.43
N PHE A 308 -9.19 4.16 -13.42
CA PHE A 308 -8.71 4.06 -12.05
C PHE A 308 -9.09 2.70 -11.44
N LEU A 309 -8.12 2.00 -10.90
CA LEU A 309 -8.28 0.69 -10.28
C LEU A 309 -8.34 0.76 -8.76
N GLU A 310 -7.30 1.31 -8.14
CA GLU A 310 -7.15 1.41 -6.70
C GLU A 310 -6.16 2.53 -6.32
N ILE A 311 -6.13 2.90 -5.05
CA ILE A 311 -5.18 3.85 -4.49
C ILE A 311 -4.56 3.28 -3.21
N ASN A 312 -3.25 3.45 -3.06
CA ASN A 312 -2.47 2.96 -1.93
C ASN A 312 -2.00 4.14 -1.09
N THR A 313 -2.24 4.10 0.21
CA THR A 313 -1.89 5.18 1.15
C THR A 313 -0.51 5.02 1.77
N LEU A 314 0.02 3.80 1.81
CA LEU A 314 1.39 3.48 2.20
C LEU A 314 2.02 2.62 1.09
N PRO A 315 2.29 3.19 -0.10
CA PRO A 315 2.88 2.45 -1.21
C PRO A 315 4.29 1.97 -0.87
N GLY A 316 4.79 1.00 -1.65
CA GLY A 316 6.16 0.50 -1.52
C GLY A 316 7.19 1.63 -1.56
N MET A 317 8.14 1.57 -0.63
CA MET A 317 9.13 2.62 -0.40
C MET A 317 10.57 2.08 -0.40
N THR A 318 10.87 1.01 -1.15
CA THR A 318 12.27 0.71 -1.49
C THR A 318 12.76 1.65 -2.59
N PRO A 319 14.06 1.91 -2.76
CA PRO A 319 14.57 2.77 -3.83
C PRO A 319 14.13 2.35 -5.25
N THR A 320 13.79 1.08 -5.44
CA THR A 320 13.29 0.51 -6.70
C THR A 320 11.77 0.42 -6.76
N SER A 321 11.04 0.88 -5.75
CA SER A 321 9.57 0.96 -5.77
C SER A 321 9.10 2.12 -6.66
N LEU A 322 7.85 2.07 -7.12
CA LEU A 322 7.30 3.00 -8.11
C LEU A 322 7.38 4.47 -7.66
N VAL A 323 6.92 4.79 -6.45
CA VAL A 323 6.92 6.17 -5.94
C VAL A 323 8.33 6.78 -5.83
N PRO A 324 9.36 6.10 -5.28
CA PRO A 324 10.73 6.58 -5.34
C PRO A 324 11.28 6.77 -6.75
N GLN A 325 10.90 5.94 -7.73
CA GLN A 325 11.30 6.10 -9.13
C GLN A 325 10.63 7.35 -9.75
N GLU A 326 9.33 7.55 -9.54
CA GLU A 326 8.60 8.73 -9.98
C GLU A 326 9.18 10.02 -9.36
N ALA A 327 9.54 10.01 -8.08
CA ALA A 327 10.20 11.12 -7.39
C ALA A 327 11.60 11.40 -7.98
N ALA A 328 12.38 10.36 -8.25
CA ALA A 328 13.70 10.50 -8.86
C ALA A 328 13.63 11.11 -10.27
N ALA A 329 12.58 10.81 -11.05
CA ALA A 329 12.35 11.38 -12.37
C ALA A 329 12.19 12.92 -12.36
N VAL A 330 11.82 13.51 -11.22
CA VAL A 330 11.76 14.98 -11.01
C VAL A 330 12.90 15.50 -10.13
N GLY A 331 13.95 14.71 -9.92
CA GLY A 331 15.15 15.11 -9.21
C GLY A 331 15.06 15.04 -7.67
N ILE A 332 14.02 14.40 -7.12
CA ILE A 332 13.89 14.19 -5.68
C ILE A 332 14.60 12.89 -5.31
N GLY A 333 15.72 13.00 -4.59
CA GLY A 333 16.48 11.83 -4.13
C GLY A 333 15.75 11.06 -3.02
N TYR A 334 16.06 9.77 -2.87
CA TYR A 334 15.34 8.87 -1.96
C TYR A 334 15.28 9.36 -0.50
N GLY A 335 16.41 9.78 0.07
CA GLY A 335 16.44 10.34 1.42
C GLY A 335 15.66 11.65 1.55
N GLU A 336 15.70 12.50 0.50
CA GLU A 336 14.91 13.72 0.43
C GLU A 336 13.41 13.42 0.38
N LEU A 337 12.99 12.43 -0.40
CA LEU A 337 11.59 11.97 -0.45
C LEU A 337 11.10 11.56 0.95
N CYS A 338 11.89 10.77 1.67
CA CYS A 338 11.54 10.38 3.04
C CYS A 338 11.38 11.59 3.97
N GLU A 339 12.28 12.58 3.91
CA GLU A 339 12.16 13.82 4.70
C GLU A 339 10.95 14.66 4.28
N ARG A 340 10.68 14.81 2.99
CA ARG A 340 9.50 15.53 2.50
C ARG A 340 8.21 14.92 3.01
N ILE A 341 8.09 13.58 2.98
CA ILE A 341 6.93 12.87 3.54
C ILE A 341 6.78 13.17 5.04
N ILE A 342 7.88 13.18 5.82
CA ILE A 342 7.85 13.52 7.25
C ILE A 342 7.37 14.97 7.45
N HIS A 343 7.99 15.91 6.76
CA HIS A 343 7.67 17.33 6.92
C HIS A 343 6.23 17.65 6.52
N ALA A 344 5.79 17.15 5.37
CA ALA A 344 4.42 17.31 4.90
C ALA A 344 3.41 16.70 5.89
N SER A 345 3.73 15.54 6.49
CA SER A 345 2.88 14.90 7.49
C SER A 345 2.75 15.73 8.76
N LEU A 346 3.86 16.28 9.25
CA LEU A 346 3.84 17.15 10.45
C LEU A 346 3.06 18.44 10.19
N GLU A 347 3.13 19.01 8.98
CA GLU A 347 2.35 20.19 8.61
C GLU A 347 0.85 19.89 8.46
N ALA A 348 0.48 18.75 7.86
CA ALA A 348 -0.91 18.34 7.73
C ALA A 348 -1.56 18.17 9.12
N ARG A 349 -0.86 17.53 10.07
CA ARG A 349 -1.38 17.31 11.43
C ARG A 349 -1.50 18.59 12.26
N LYS A 350 -0.66 19.60 12.04
CA LYS A 350 -0.83 20.91 12.67
C LYS A 350 -2.11 21.61 12.20
N LYS A 351 -2.55 21.36 10.97
CA LYS A 351 -3.77 21.92 10.40
C LYS A 351 -5.04 21.13 10.79
N GLY A 352 -4.89 19.97 11.44
CA GLY A 352 -6.01 19.10 11.81
C GLY A 352 -6.52 18.23 10.65
N GLU A 353 -5.64 18.00 9.67
CA GLU A 353 -5.91 17.14 8.50
C GLU A 353 -5.41 15.70 8.73
#